data_06b1d65f73d6cb286aee98deb3a43286
#
_entry.id   06b1d65f73d6cb286aee98deb3a43286
#
_cell.length_a   1.000
_cell.length_b   1.000
_cell.length_c   1.000
_cell.angle_alpha   90.00
_cell.angle_beta   90.00
_cell.angle_gamma   90.00
#
_symmetry.space_group_name_H-M   'P 1'
#
loop_
_entity.id
_entity.type
_entity.pdbx_description
1 polymer ?
#
loop_
_entity_poly.entity_id
_entity_poly.type
_entity_poly.pdbx_seq_one_letter_code
_entity_poly.pdbx_strand_id
1 'polypeptide(L)'
;MNSILSYIFLIILLLSGCKEQEKNATTVQTPATHTDSYALIKSWGEYVRKGEYEILIDTAKTYYRKAIANHDKKTQAYVGAYIGQAYILSGQADSMFTYFNAAIPYVEEHHDTYIQTIIANGLGINARNTTLNYNASLAYFQEALQYADASEDKTNYYIILSNMTRIYYLRN
;
A
#
# COMPACT_ATOMS: atom_id res chain seq x y z
N MET A 1 15.25 73.10 -10.09
CA MET A 1 13.85 72.64 -9.89
C MET A 1 13.52 71.44 -10.76
N ASN A 2 14.51 70.66 -11.24
CA ASN A 2 14.33 69.56 -12.21
C ASN A 2 14.86 68.19 -11.75
N SER A 3 15.34 68.09 -10.49
CA SER A 3 15.85 66.78 -10.01
C SER A 3 14.87 65.96 -9.22
N ILE A 4 13.83 66.56 -8.63
CA ILE A 4 12.84 65.90 -7.79
C ILE A 4 11.77 65.16 -8.65
N LEU A 5 11.41 65.77 -9.81
CA LEU A 5 10.46 65.11 -10.73
C LEU A 5 11.04 63.88 -11.39
N SER A 6 12.34 63.79 -11.60
CA SER A 6 13.01 62.63 -12.20
C SER A 6 13.03 61.42 -11.27
N TYR A 7 13.11 61.64 -9.96
CA TYR A 7 13.08 60.58 -8.96
C TYR A 7 11.65 59.99 -8.73
N ILE A 8 10.65 60.83 -8.86
CA ILE A 8 9.25 60.40 -8.70
C ILE A 8 8.82 59.50 -9.89
N PHE A 9 9.32 59.83 -11.10
CA PHE A 9 9.02 58.99 -12.28
C PHE A 9 9.75 57.62 -12.24
N LEU A 10 10.94 57.54 -11.64
CA LEU A 10 11.70 56.31 -11.50
C LEU A 10 11.06 55.36 -10.43
N ILE A 11 10.47 55.92 -9.37
CA ILE A 11 9.78 55.13 -8.33
C ILE A 11 8.46 54.58 -8.84
N ILE A 12 7.75 55.29 -9.70
CA ILE A 12 6.48 54.80 -10.28
C ILE A 12 6.70 53.64 -11.27
N LEU A 13 7.85 53.64 -12.00
CA LEU A 13 8.21 52.54 -12.89
C LEU A 13 8.65 51.28 -12.16
N LEU A 14 9.16 51.40 -10.93
CA LEU A 14 9.51 50.24 -10.09
C LEU A 14 8.31 49.57 -9.39
N LEU A 15 7.18 50.29 -9.27
CA LEU A 15 5.94 49.73 -8.67
C LEU A 15 5.00 49.11 -9.70
N SER A 16 5.22 49.33 -11.00
CA SER A 16 4.41 48.76 -12.08
C SER A 16 4.88 47.35 -12.53
N GLY A 17 6.07 46.91 -12.09
CA GLY A 17 6.65 45.62 -12.46
C GLY A 17 6.25 44.43 -11.60
N CYS A 18 5.42 44.61 -10.57
CA CYS A 18 5.07 43.56 -9.58
C CYS A 18 3.63 43.07 -9.68
N LYS A 19 3.00 43.12 -10.83
CA LYS A 19 1.59 42.64 -10.96
C LYS A 19 1.30 41.61 -12.04
N GLU A 20 2.31 40.90 -12.53
CA GLU A 20 2.08 39.90 -13.56
C GLU A 20 2.90 38.63 -13.38
N GLN A 21 2.99 38.12 -12.13
CA GLN A 21 3.58 36.79 -11.84
C GLN A 21 2.80 36.00 -10.82
N GLU A 22 1.47 36.12 -10.85
CA GLU A 22 0.56 35.36 -9.99
C GLU A 22 -0.45 34.58 -10.82
N LYS A 23 0.00 33.85 -11.84
CA LYS A 23 -0.82 32.90 -12.59
C LYS A 23 -0.03 31.71 -13.12
N ASN A 24 0.87 31.14 -12.32
CA ASN A 24 1.29 29.75 -12.48
C ASN A 24 1.71 29.22 -11.11
N ALA A 25 0.80 29.30 -10.13
CA ALA A 25 0.83 28.38 -9.02
C ALA A 25 0.45 27.03 -9.61
N THR A 26 1.47 26.30 -10.11
CA THR A 26 1.40 24.85 -10.20
C THR A 26 0.93 24.39 -8.84
N THR A 27 -0.30 23.92 -8.78
CA THR A 27 -0.83 23.19 -7.62
C THR A 27 0.15 22.05 -7.41
N VAL A 28 1.11 22.26 -6.53
CA VAL A 28 1.87 21.18 -5.93
C VAL A 28 0.80 20.35 -5.23
N GLN A 29 0.35 19.28 -5.89
CA GLN A 29 -0.45 18.27 -5.26
C GLN A 29 0.38 17.80 -4.06
N THR A 30 -0.03 18.20 -2.88
CA THR A 30 0.47 17.65 -1.63
C THR A 30 0.44 16.14 -1.79
N PRO A 31 1.54 15.41 -1.57
CA PRO A 31 1.51 13.95 -1.62
C PRO A 31 0.37 13.48 -0.72
N ALA A 32 -0.50 12.62 -1.25
CA ALA A 32 -1.60 12.02 -0.51
C ALA A 32 -1.06 11.58 0.86
N THR A 33 -1.66 12.08 1.93
CA THR A 33 -1.20 11.80 3.29
C THR A 33 -1.29 10.29 3.54
N HIS A 34 -0.44 9.75 4.38
CA HIS A 34 -0.38 8.32 4.73
C HIS A 34 -1.75 7.71 5.09
N THR A 35 -2.65 8.52 5.60
CA THR A 35 -4.04 8.16 5.94
C THR A 35 -4.85 7.74 4.71
N ASP A 36 -4.62 8.39 3.56
CA ASP A 36 -5.38 8.12 2.33
C ASP A 36 -4.98 6.78 1.71
N SER A 37 -3.70 6.43 1.75
CA SER A 37 -3.20 5.14 1.22
C SER A 37 -3.74 3.95 2.01
N TYR A 38 -3.81 4.04 3.34
CA TYR A 38 -4.36 2.97 4.19
C TYR A 38 -5.87 2.81 3.98
N ALA A 39 -6.63 3.90 3.95
CA ALA A 39 -8.07 3.87 3.69
C ALA A 39 -8.39 3.27 2.32
N LEU A 40 -7.62 3.63 1.29
CA LEU A 40 -7.72 3.07 -0.05
C LEU A 40 -7.49 1.55 -0.02
N ILE A 41 -6.39 1.11 0.59
CA ILE A 41 -6.03 -0.30 0.68
C ILE A 41 -7.10 -1.09 1.44
N LYS A 42 -7.63 -0.54 2.53
CA LYS A 42 -8.72 -1.16 3.29
C LYS A 42 -9.98 -1.34 2.44
N SER A 43 -10.27 -0.42 1.51
CA SER A 43 -11.40 -0.53 0.59
C SER A 43 -11.26 -1.69 -0.40
N TRP A 44 -10.04 -2.14 -0.68
CA TRP A 44 -9.79 -3.27 -1.60
C TRP A 44 -10.22 -4.63 -1.03
N GLY A 45 -10.44 -4.73 0.26
CA GLY A 45 -11.05 -5.92 0.86
C GLY A 45 -12.40 -6.30 0.24
N GLU A 46 -13.13 -5.34 -0.35
CA GLU A 46 -14.36 -5.59 -1.08
C GLU A 46 -14.12 -6.42 -2.34
N TYR A 47 -13.09 -6.11 -3.14
CA TYR A 47 -12.72 -6.91 -4.31
C TYR A 47 -12.35 -8.35 -3.93
N VAL A 48 -11.62 -8.50 -2.81
CA VAL A 48 -11.26 -9.84 -2.28
C VAL A 48 -12.52 -10.63 -1.91
N ARG A 49 -13.49 -10.01 -1.22
CA ARG A 49 -14.75 -10.67 -0.84
C ARG A 49 -15.60 -11.07 -2.04
N LYS A 50 -15.57 -10.30 -3.12
CA LYS A 50 -16.28 -10.58 -4.37
C LYS A 50 -15.56 -11.54 -5.30
N GLY A 51 -14.29 -11.86 -5.03
CA GLY A 51 -13.46 -12.66 -5.94
C GLY A 51 -12.98 -11.90 -7.18
N GLU A 52 -13.05 -10.57 -7.16
CA GLU A 52 -12.67 -9.68 -8.27
C GLU A 52 -11.15 -9.41 -8.28
N TYR A 53 -10.36 -10.49 -8.25
CA TYR A 53 -8.89 -10.40 -8.05
C TYR A 53 -8.16 -9.70 -9.20
N GLU A 54 -8.58 -9.90 -10.44
CA GLU A 54 -7.94 -9.27 -11.61
C GLU A 54 -8.14 -7.75 -11.58
N ILE A 55 -9.34 -7.27 -11.23
CA ILE A 55 -9.63 -5.84 -11.08
C ILE A 55 -8.78 -5.24 -9.96
N LEU A 56 -8.67 -5.96 -8.85
CA LEU A 56 -7.82 -5.55 -7.73
C LEU A 56 -6.36 -5.44 -8.17
N ILE A 57 -5.81 -6.46 -8.83
CA ILE A 57 -4.41 -6.50 -9.28
C ILE A 57 -4.12 -5.33 -10.22
N ASP A 58 -4.97 -5.07 -11.22
CA ASP A 58 -4.75 -3.98 -12.19
C ASP A 58 -4.82 -2.60 -11.54
N THR A 59 -5.81 -2.41 -10.65
CA THR A 59 -5.95 -1.18 -9.87
C THR A 59 -4.72 -0.97 -9.00
N ALA A 60 -4.35 -1.98 -8.21
CA ALA A 60 -3.24 -1.90 -7.26
C ALA A 60 -1.89 -1.69 -7.95
N LYS A 61 -1.63 -2.30 -9.11
CA LYS A 61 -0.42 -2.06 -9.90
C LYS A 61 -0.25 -0.60 -10.32
N THR A 62 -1.33 0.11 -10.54
CA THR A 62 -1.26 1.54 -10.85
C THR A 62 -0.76 2.36 -9.66
N TYR A 63 -1.25 2.06 -8.45
CA TYR A 63 -0.76 2.68 -7.21
C TYR A 63 0.67 2.26 -6.88
N TYR A 64 1.01 0.99 -7.09
CA TYR A 64 2.35 0.47 -6.88
C TYR A 64 3.40 1.21 -7.72
N ARG A 65 3.11 1.40 -9.03
CA ARG A 65 4.00 2.17 -9.94
C ARG A 65 4.14 3.62 -9.51
N LYS A 66 3.05 4.27 -9.05
CA LYS A 66 3.10 5.63 -8.51
C LYS A 66 3.94 5.71 -7.25
N ALA A 67 3.81 4.74 -6.34
CA ALA A 67 4.62 4.68 -5.13
C ALA A 67 6.11 4.56 -5.44
N ILE A 68 6.49 3.72 -6.42
CA ILE A 68 7.88 3.62 -6.89
C ILE A 68 8.37 4.96 -7.44
N ALA A 69 7.60 5.60 -8.32
CA ALA A 69 7.99 6.88 -8.94
C ALA A 69 8.16 8.01 -7.91
N ASN A 70 7.40 7.98 -6.83
CA ASN A 70 7.44 8.96 -5.74
C ASN A 70 8.40 8.56 -4.60
N HIS A 71 9.12 7.44 -4.71
CA HIS A 71 9.96 6.88 -3.65
C HIS A 71 9.21 6.64 -2.32
N ASP A 72 7.90 6.43 -2.38
CA ASP A 72 7.04 6.12 -1.23
C ASP A 72 7.14 4.62 -0.88
N LYS A 73 8.14 4.29 -0.07
CA LYS A 73 8.43 2.91 0.35
C LYS A 73 7.28 2.29 1.15
N LYS A 74 6.59 3.08 1.97
CA LYS A 74 5.46 2.61 2.76
C LYS A 74 4.30 2.17 1.85
N THR A 75 3.83 3.07 0.98
CA THR A 75 2.76 2.74 0.03
C THR A 75 3.18 1.59 -0.90
N GLN A 76 4.44 1.54 -1.34
CA GLN A 76 4.95 0.42 -2.14
C GLN A 76 4.81 -0.91 -1.40
N ALA A 77 5.20 -0.97 -0.12
CA ALA A 77 5.12 -2.19 0.68
C ALA A 77 3.67 -2.63 0.93
N TYR A 78 2.80 -1.70 1.33
CA TYR A 78 1.38 -1.97 1.55
C TYR A 78 0.69 -2.49 0.29
N VAL A 79 0.82 -1.76 -0.81
CA VAL A 79 0.19 -2.12 -2.09
C VAL A 79 0.77 -3.43 -2.62
N GLY A 80 2.09 -3.63 -2.50
CA GLY A 80 2.76 -4.86 -2.90
C GLY A 80 2.22 -6.08 -2.15
N ALA A 81 2.05 -5.99 -0.82
CA ALA A 81 1.48 -7.07 -0.03
C ALA A 81 0.06 -7.46 -0.51
N TYR A 82 -0.79 -6.49 -0.83
CA TYR A 82 -2.12 -6.75 -1.37
C TYR A 82 -2.10 -7.37 -2.77
N ILE A 83 -1.22 -6.91 -3.66
CA ILE A 83 -1.05 -7.52 -4.98
C ILE A 83 -0.61 -8.98 -4.84
N GLY A 84 0.37 -9.24 -3.98
CA GLY A 84 0.84 -10.61 -3.71
C GLY A 84 -0.28 -11.51 -3.19
N GLN A 85 -1.10 -11.02 -2.25
CA GLN A 85 -2.25 -11.74 -1.74
C GLN A 85 -3.28 -12.02 -2.85
N ALA A 86 -3.58 -11.04 -3.70
CA ALA A 86 -4.52 -11.20 -4.81
C ALA A 86 -4.04 -12.25 -5.82
N TYR A 87 -2.75 -12.30 -6.11
CA TYR A 87 -2.17 -13.34 -6.97
C TYR A 87 -2.31 -14.75 -6.40
N ILE A 88 -2.16 -14.92 -5.09
CA ILE A 88 -2.41 -16.22 -4.45
C ILE A 88 -3.87 -16.62 -4.62
N LEU A 89 -4.79 -15.70 -4.37
CA LEU A 89 -6.23 -15.96 -4.41
C LEU A 89 -6.74 -16.21 -5.83
N SER A 90 -6.09 -15.61 -6.85
CA SER A 90 -6.40 -15.86 -8.27
C SER A 90 -5.73 -17.13 -8.83
N GLY A 91 -4.95 -17.86 -8.02
CA GLY A 91 -4.24 -19.06 -8.46
C GLY A 91 -2.92 -18.80 -9.21
N GLN A 92 -2.43 -17.57 -9.22
CA GLN A 92 -1.18 -17.16 -9.88
C GLN A 92 -0.04 -16.97 -8.87
N ALA A 93 0.18 -17.98 -8.03
CA ALA A 93 1.05 -17.89 -6.85
C ALA A 93 2.51 -17.51 -7.16
N ASP A 94 3.04 -17.85 -8.33
CA ASP A 94 4.42 -17.53 -8.70
C ASP A 94 4.67 -16.01 -8.73
N SER A 95 3.66 -15.21 -9.11
CA SER A 95 3.76 -13.75 -9.15
C SER A 95 3.77 -13.10 -7.76
N MET A 96 3.28 -13.79 -6.73
CA MET A 96 3.24 -13.31 -5.35
C MET A 96 4.63 -12.94 -4.82
N PHE A 97 5.63 -13.80 -5.06
CA PHE A 97 6.98 -13.64 -4.51
C PHE A 97 7.64 -12.31 -4.91
N THR A 98 7.39 -11.85 -6.13
CA THR A 98 7.92 -10.55 -6.60
C THR A 98 7.47 -9.41 -5.70
N TYR A 99 6.21 -9.39 -5.31
CA TYR A 99 5.63 -8.31 -4.53
C TYR A 99 5.91 -8.45 -3.04
N PHE A 100 5.87 -9.65 -2.49
CA PHE A 100 6.21 -9.89 -1.09
C PHE A 100 7.68 -9.59 -0.82
N ASN A 101 8.60 -10.07 -1.66
CA ASN A 101 10.02 -9.78 -1.51
C ASN A 101 10.34 -8.28 -1.61
N ALA A 102 9.59 -7.54 -2.42
CA ALA A 102 9.75 -6.08 -2.50
C ALA A 102 9.23 -5.34 -1.26
N ALA A 103 8.33 -5.93 -0.47
CA ALA A 103 7.82 -5.36 0.76
C ALA A 103 8.70 -5.66 1.99
N ILE A 104 9.45 -6.77 1.99
CA ILE A 104 10.25 -7.24 3.12
C ILE A 104 11.20 -6.17 3.67
N PRO A 105 12.01 -5.44 2.87
CA PRO A 105 12.94 -4.44 3.42
C PRO A 105 12.23 -3.35 4.26
N TYR A 106 11.05 -2.91 3.82
CA TYR A 106 10.26 -1.95 4.58
C TYR A 106 9.76 -2.55 5.90
N VAL A 107 9.28 -3.79 5.85
CA VAL A 107 8.75 -4.51 7.02
C VAL A 107 9.83 -4.75 8.07
N GLU A 108 11.03 -5.15 7.66
CA GLU A 108 12.17 -5.36 8.55
C GLU A 108 12.63 -4.07 9.23
N GLU A 109 12.65 -2.95 8.48
CA GLU A 109 13.05 -1.65 9.00
C GLU A 109 12.03 -1.06 9.99
N HIS A 110 10.73 -1.23 9.72
CA HIS A 110 9.66 -0.54 10.45
C HIS A 110 8.85 -1.44 11.40
N HIS A 111 9.09 -2.75 11.38
CA HIS A 111 8.35 -3.74 12.17
C HIS A 111 6.82 -3.64 11.99
N ASP A 112 6.38 -3.39 10.74
CA ASP A 112 4.97 -3.16 10.41
C ASP A 112 4.16 -4.46 10.51
N THR A 113 3.51 -4.68 11.65
CA THR A 113 2.74 -5.89 11.96
C THR A 113 1.56 -6.11 11.02
N TYR A 114 1.00 -5.04 10.44
CA TYR A 114 -0.10 -5.18 9.49
C TYR A 114 0.34 -5.84 8.18
N ILE A 115 1.45 -5.37 7.60
CA ILE A 115 2.02 -5.97 6.38
C ILE A 115 2.54 -7.37 6.68
N GLN A 116 3.20 -7.59 7.83
CA GLN A 116 3.64 -8.92 8.28
C GLN A 116 2.48 -9.89 8.32
N THR A 117 1.33 -9.47 8.86
CA THR A 117 0.11 -10.28 8.89
C THR A 117 -0.34 -10.70 7.49
N ILE A 118 -0.37 -9.75 6.52
CA ILE A 118 -0.81 -10.05 5.15
C ILE A 118 0.15 -11.02 4.47
N ILE A 119 1.46 -10.81 4.60
CA ILE A 119 2.47 -11.67 3.99
C ILE A 119 2.41 -13.08 4.58
N ALA A 120 2.43 -13.22 5.90
CA ALA A 120 2.39 -14.52 6.56
C ALA A 120 1.09 -15.27 6.26
N ASN A 121 -0.08 -14.60 6.31
CA ASN A 121 -1.35 -15.19 5.91
C ASN A 121 -1.33 -15.64 4.44
N GLY A 122 -0.77 -14.84 3.54
CA GLY A 122 -0.61 -15.18 2.13
C GLY A 122 0.26 -16.43 1.91
N LEU A 123 1.41 -16.51 2.58
CA LEU A 123 2.28 -17.68 2.54
C LEU A 123 1.57 -18.95 3.06
N GLY A 124 0.76 -18.80 4.12
CA GLY A 124 -0.06 -19.88 4.64
C GLY A 124 -1.11 -20.39 3.63
N ILE A 125 -1.79 -19.47 2.94
CA ILE A 125 -2.74 -19.82 1.87
C ILE A 125 -2.01 -20.51 0.71
N ASN A 126 -0.86 -20.00 0.30
CA ASN A 126 -0.05 -20.61 -0.75
C ASN A 126 0.40 -22.02 -0.38
N ALA A 127 0.92 -22.23 0.82
CA ALA A 127 1.35 -23.54 1.30
C ALA A 127 0.18 -24.55 1.31
N ARG A 128 -1.03 -24.11 1.66
CA ARG A 128 -2.23 -24.95 1.62
C ARG A 128 -2.67 -25.30 0.21
N ASN A 129 -2.71 -24.31 -0.70
CA ASN A 129 -3.36 -24.46 -1.99
C ASN A 129 -2.44 -25.02 -3.07
N THR A 130 -1.15 -24.63 -3.06
CA THR A 130 -0.19 -24.92 -4.13
C THR A 130 0.67 -26.13 -3.79
N THR A 131 1.22 -26.18 -2.58
CA THR A 131 2.14 -27.25 -2.19
C THR A 131 1.48 -28.33 -1.35
N LEU A 132 0.21 -28.15 -0.93
CA LEU A 132 -0.54 -29.02 -0.02
C LEU A 132 0.22 -29.33 1.28
N ASN A 133 1.14 -28.46 1.66
CA ASN A 133 1.93 -28.58 2.89
C ASN A 133 1.18 -27.96 4.06
N TYR A 134 0.26 -28.75 4.64
CA TYR A 134 -0.59 -28.28 5.75
C TYR A 134 0.18 -27.91 7.01
N ASN A 135 1.33 -28.55 7.28
CA ASN A 135 2.15 -28.20 8.43
C ASN A 135 2.80 -26.83 8.25
N ALA A 136 3.40 -26.57 7.09
CA ALA A 136 3.94 -25.25 6.76
C ALA A 136 2.84 -24.17 6.75
N SER A 137 1.67 -24.50 6.20
CA SER A 137 0.52 -23.60 6.20
C SER A 137 0.09 -23.19 7.61
N LEU A 138 -0.01 -24.15 8.53
CA LEU A 138 -0.35 -23.87 9.93
C LEU A 138 0.72 -23.03 10.62
N ALA A 139 2.01 -23.26 10.36
CA ALA A 139 3.10 -22.46 10.91
C ALA A 139 3.00 -20.99 10.45
N TYR A 140 2.78 -20.75 9.16
CA TYR A 140 2.57 -19.39 8.65
C TYR A 140 1.32 -18.71 9.22
N PHE A 141 0.21 -19.46 9.39
CA PHE A 141 -0.99 -18.88 10.01
C PHE A 141 -0.79 -18.58 11.49
N GLN A 142 -0.03 -19.39 12.23
CA GLN A 142 0.33 -19.08 13.61
C GLN A 142 1.17 -17.83 13.72
N GLU A 143 2.14 -17.65 12.83
CA GLU A 143 2.93 -16.42 12.72
C GLU A 143 2.04 -15.21 12.41
N ALA A 144 1.15 -15.34 11.41
CA ALA A 144 0.20 -14.30 11.05
C ALA A 144 -0.73 -13.90 12.22
N LEU A 145 -1.16 -14.88 13.04
CA LEU A 145 -1.97 -14.61 14.24
C LEU A 145 -1.22 -13.79 15.28
N GLN A 146 0.08 -14.05 15.49
CA GLN A 146 0.89 -13.27 16.43
C GLN A 146 0.95 -11.80 16.01
N TYR A 147 1.13 -11.53 14.71
CA TYR A 147 1.10 -10.17 14.20
C TYR A 147 -0.29 -9.53 14.26
N ALA A 148 -1.34 -10.27 13.90
CA ALA A 148 -2.72 -9.77 13.92
C ALA A 148 -3.25 -9.51 15.33
N ASP A 149 -2.73 -10.21 16.35
CA ASP A 149 -3.15 -10.02 17.74
C ASP A 149 -2.71 -8.67 18.31
N ALA A 150 -1.62 -8.10 17.80
CA ALA A 150 -1.17 -6.75 18.16
C ALA A 150 -2.07 -5.63 17.60
N SER A 151 -2.98 -5.93 16.64
CA SER A 151 -3.86 -4.95 16.02
C SER A 151 -5.15 -4.75 16.82
N GLU A 152 -5.62 -3.50 16.91
CA GLU A 152 -6.96 -3.18 17.43
C GLU A 152 -8.06 -3.73 16.49
N ASP A 153 -7.85 -3.67 15.16
CA ASP A 153 -8.75 -4.26 14.17
C ASP A 153 -8.52 -5.76 14.06
N LYS A 154 -9.39 -6.55 14.68
CA LYS A 154 -9.32 -8.02 14.70
C LYS A 154 -9.83 -8.70 13.43
N THR A 155 -10.14 -7.95 12.37
CA THR A 155 -10.65 -8.54 11.11
C THR A 155 -9.69 -9.60 10.56
N ASN A 156 -8.40 -9.28 10.43
CA ASN A 156 -7.40 -10.24 9.96
C ASN A 156 -7.23 -11.42 10.90
N TYR A 157 -7.29 -11.22 12.20
CA TYR A 157 -7.22 -12.28 13.20
C TYR A 157 -8.28 -13.35 12.96
N TYR A 158 -9.53 -12.96 12.78
CA TYR A 158 -10.62 -13.92 12.51
C TYR A 158 -10.53 -14.57 11.14
N ILE A 159 -10.06 -13.86 10.12
CA ILE A 159 -9.78 -14.43 8.79
C ILE A 159 -8.73 -15.55 8.88
N ILE A 160 -7.66 -15.34 9.63
CA ILE A 160 -6.60 -16.33 9.82
C ILE A 160 -7.10 -17.55 10.58
N LEU A 161 -7.86 -17.35 11.65
CA LEU A 161 -8.50 -18.47 12.37
C LEU A 161 -9.39 -19.32 11.45
N SER A 162 -10.17 -18.68 10.58
CA SER A 162 -10.98 -19.37 9.58
C SER A 162 -10.12 -20.19 8.60
N ASN A 163 -8.98 -19.61 8.15
CA ASN A 163 -8.04 -20.33 7.29
C ASN A 163 -7.42 -21.54 7.98
N MET A 164 -7.08 -21.45 9.27
CA MET A 164 -6.57 -22.58 10.07
C MET A 164 -7.62 -23.67 10.23
N THR A 165 -8.86 -23.29 10.56
CA THR A 165 -9.99 -24.24 10.70
C THR A 165 -10.19 -25.05 9.42
N ARG A 166 -10.06 -24.41 8.25
CA ARG A 166 -10.14 -25.08 6.95
C ARG A 166 -9.08 -26.17 6.79
N ILE A 167 -7.86 -25.98 7.32
CA ILE A 167 -6.81 -27.01 7.27
C ILE A 167 -7.19 -28.23 8.11
N TYR A 168 -7.68 -28.00 9.33
CA TYR A 168 -8.13 -29.12 10.16
C TYR A 168 -9.25 -29.93 9.51
N TYR A 169 -10.16 -29.26 8.80
CA TYR A 169 -11.19 -29.94 8.02
C TYR A 169 -10.62 -30.74 6.84
N LEU A 170 -9.59 -30.23 6.16
CA LEU A 170 -8.99 -30.92 5.00
C LEU A 170 -8.09 -32.12 5.39
N ARG A 171 -7.69 -32.21 6.66
CA ARG A 171 -6.85 -33.32 7.18
C ARG A 171 -7.64 -34.49 7.70
N ASN A 172 -8.95 -34.35 7.94
CA ASN A 172 -9.84 -35.39 8.39
C ASN A 172 -10.57 -36.04 7.21
#